data_c1d7b384ce1a2ca250325fbbaa2089b5
#
_entry.id   c1d7b384ce1a2ca250325fbbaa2089b5
#
_cell.length_a   1.000
_cell.length_b   1.000
_cell.length_c   1.000
_cell.angle_alpha   90.00
_cell.angle_beta   90.00
_cell.angle_gamma   90.00
#
_symmetry.space_group_name_H-M   'P 1'
#
loop_
_entity.id
_entity.type
_entity.pdbx_description
1 polymer ?
#
loop_
_entity_poly.entity_id
_entity_poly.type
_entity_poly.pdbx_seq_one_letter_code
_entity_poly.pdbx_strand_id
1 'polypeptide(L)'
;MPKEKNLWALLRDNIKEIHWQRIETGMTGSGVPDVNGCAKGKEFWIELKEVHSGNSLTLRPMQVAWLSKRAMHGGQVFVLARKNNQMKLYHIDGLERAHELVKNGYKSDSLLTLDIPYEW
;
A
#
# COMPACT_ATOMS: atom_id res chain seq x y z
N MET A 1 7.63 18.80 -18.94
CA MET A 1 7.42 17.40 -18.48
C MET A 1 6.13 17.29 -17.72
N PRO A 2 5.26 16.39 -18.12
CA PRO A 2 4.05 16.17 -17.34
C PRO A 2 4.41 15.66 -15.95
N LYS A 3 3.68 16.16 -14.97
CA LYS A 3 3.90 15.75 -13.59
C LYS A 3 3.46 14.28 -13.44
N GLU A 4 4.31 13.47 -12.82
CA GLU A 4 4.00 12.08 -12.57
C GLU A 4 2.80 11.96 -11.63
N LYS A 5 1.83 11.12 -12.00
CA LYS A 5 0.67 10.88 -11.15
C LYS A 5 1.09 10.18 -9.86
N ASN A 6 0.47 10.56 -8.74
CA ASN A 6 0.70 9.84 -7.51
C ASN A 6 0.02 8.46 -7.56
N LEU A 7 0.41 7.61 -6.65
CA LEU A 7 -0.05 6.22 -6.65
C LEU A 7 -1.56 6.10 -6.46
N TRP A 8 -2.14 6.96 -5.63
CA TRP A 8 -3.60 7.00 -5.44
C TRP A 8 -4.33 7.29 -6.75
N ALA A 9 -3.87 8.30 -7.48
CA ALA A 9 -4.50 8.66 -8.76
C ALA A 9 -4.40 7.52 -9.77
N LEU A 10 -3.28 6.81 -9.80
CA LEU A 10 -3.11 5.66 -10.68
C LEU A 10 -4.13 4.56 -10.40
N LEU A 11 -4.33 4.23 -9.12
CA LEU A 11 -5.30 3.22 -8.72
C LEU A 11 -6.72 3.64 -9.09
N ARG A 12 -7.09 4.86 -8.66
CA ARG A 12 -8.44 5.39 -8.87
C ARG A 12 -8.81 5.45 -10.36
N ASP A 13 -7.89 5.92 -11.18
CA ASP A 13 -8.16 6.20 -12.59
C ASP A 13 -8.09 4.94 -13.47
N ASN A 14 -7.34 3.94 -13.07
CA ASN A 14 -7.05 2.79 -13.92
C ASN A 14 -7.71 1.47 -13.48
N ILE A 15 -8.10 1.34 -12.22
CA ILE A 15 -8.77 0.13 -11.73
C ILE A 15 -10.19 0.49 -11.32
N LYS A 16 -11.12 0.42 -12.28
CA LYS A 16 -12.49 0.88 -12.10
C LYS A 16 -13.42 -0.15 -11.46
N GLU A 17 -13.00 -1.41 -11.42
CA GLU A 17 -13.80 -2.50 -10.86
C GLU A 17 -13.88 -2.45 -9.34
N ILE A 18 -13.01 -1.67 -8.70
CA ILE A 18 -12.93 -1.54 -7.26
C ILE A 18 -13.58 -0.22 -6.83
N HIS A 19 -14.43 -0.28 -5.82
CA HIS A 19 -14.93 0.94 -5.17
C HIS A 19 -13.84 1.42 -4.20
N TRP A 20 -13.24 2.55 -4.52
CA TRP A 20 -12.14 3.12 -3.76
C TRP A 20 -12.61 4.21 -2.82
N GLN A 21 -12.02 4.27 -1.65
CA GLN A 21 -12.22 5.36 -0.69
C GLN A 21 -10.86 5.82 -0.17
N ARG A 22 -10.51 7.05 -0.45
CA ARG A 22 -9.32 7.67 0.12
C ARG A 22 -9.60 8.00 1.58
N ILE A 23 -8.68 7.61 2.47
CA ILE A 23 -8.80 7.86 3.89
C ILE A 23 -7.97 9.10 4.24
N GLU A 24 -8.62 10.09 4.81
CA GLU A 24 -7.95 11.29 5.28
C GLU A 24 -8.00 11.28 6.81
N THR A 25 -6.83 11.17 7.43
CA THR A 25 -6.74 11.00 8.86
C THR A 25 -6.42 12.29 9.62
N GLY A 26 -6.37 13.40 8.93
CA GLY A 26 -6.01 14.66 9.56
C GLY A 26 -4.55 14.69 9.98
N MET A 27 -4.23 15.59 10.92
CA MET A 27 -2.84 15.86 11.27
C MET A 27 -2.21 14.86 12.25
N THR A 28 -3.00 14.05 12.93
CA THR A 28 -2.49 13.22 14.00
C THR A 28 -2.14 11.79 13.61
N GLY A 29 -2.39 11.40 12.38
CA GLY A 29 -1.98 10.10 11.84
C GLY A 29 -2.16 8.92 12.79
N SER A 30 -3.33 8.27 12.75
CA SER A 30 -3.65 7.12 13.60
C SER A 30 -3.03 5.81 13.08
N GLY A 31 -2.27 5.86 12.01
CA GLY A 31 -1.72 4.65 11.37
C GLY A 31 -2.69 3.96 10.42
N VAL A 32 -3.91 4.48 10.28
CA VAL A 32 -4.89 3.93 9.33
C VAL A 32 -4.32 4.02 7.91
N PRO A 33 -4.42 2.96 7.10
CA PRO A 33 -3.93 3.00 5.72
C PRO A 33 -4.60 4.07 4.87
N ASP A 34 -3.92 4.46 3.81
CA ASP A 34 -4.34 5.55 2.93
C ASP A 34 -5.63 5.28 2.18
N VAL A 35 -5.93 4.03 1.89
CA VAL A 35 -7.01 3.66 0.97
C VAL A 35 -7.77 2.45 1.47
N ASN A 36 -9.10 2.51 1.35
CA ASN A 36 -9.97 1.36 1.49
C ASN A 36 -10.51 1.02 0.11
N GLY A 37 -10.55 -0.25 -0.21
CA GLY A 37 -11.16 -0.73 -1.45
C GLY A 37 -12.19 -1.81 -1.17
N CYS A 38 -13.18 -1.90 -2.04
CA CYS A 38 -14.21 -2.92 -1.93
C CYS A 38 -14.55 -3.42 -3.33
N ALA A 39 -14.52 -4.74 -3.50
CA ALA A 39 -14.88 -5.37 -4.77
C ALA A 39 -15.40 -6.77 -4.50
N LYS A 40 -16.48 -7.13 -5.19
CA LYS A 40 -17.06 -8.48 -5.10
C LYS A 40 -17.32 -8.94 -3.66
N GLY A 41 -17.83 -8.03 -2.84
CA GLY A 41 -18.16 -8.34 -1.46
C GLY A 41 -16.98 -8.41 -0.50
N LYS A 42 -15.79 -8.07 -0.94
CA LYS A 42 -14.59 -8.10 -0.10
C LYS A 42 -14.01 -6.70 0.05
N GLU A 43 -13.68 -6.35 1.28
CA GLU A 43 -13.01 -5.10 1.59
C GLU A 43 -11.54 -5.33 1.91
N PHE A 44 -10.72 -4.33 1.59
CA PHE A 44 -9.29 -4.39 1.89
C PHE A 44 -8.76 -2.98 2.12
N TRP A 45 -7.59 -2.92 2.74
CA TRP A 45 -6.93 -1.67 3.09
C TRP A 45 -5.52 -1.68 2.50
N ILE A 46 -5.12 -0.54 1.95
CA ILE A 46 -3.80 -0.41 1.34
C ILE A 46 -3.09 0.84 1.84
N GLU A 47 -1.89 0.65 2.38
CA GLU A 47 -0.98 1.74 2.68
C GLU A 47 -0.12 1.99 1.44
N LEU A 48 -0.06 3.24 0.99
CA LEU A 48 0.67 3.62 -0.22
C LEU A 48 2.06 4.16 0.15
N LYS A 49 3.09 3.66 -0.53
CA LYS A 49 4.47 4.07 -0.30
C LYS A 49 5.19 4.36 -1.61
N GLU A 50 5.97 5.44 -1.61
CA GLU A 50 6.86 5.78 -2.71
C GLU A 50 8.28 5.47 -2.27
N VAL A 51 9.02 4.74 -3.09
CA VAL A 51 10.44 4.45 -2.85
C VAL A 51 11.23 5.31 -3.83
N HIS A 52 11.91 6.32 -3.30
CA HIS A 52 12.58 7.31 -4.15
C HIS A 52 13.96 6.85 -4.60
N SER A 53 14.69 6.17 -3.72
CA SER A 53 16.01 5.64 -4.05
C SER A 53 16.32 4.44 -3.16
N GLY A 54 17.19 3.57 -3.64
CA GLY A 54 17.58 2.39 -2.89
C GLY A 54 16.41 1.45 -2.66
N ASN A 55 16.34 0.91 -1.45
CA ASN A 55 15.37 -0.12 -1.10
C ASN A 55 14.51 0.24 0.12
N SER A 56 14.74 1.40 0.70
CA SER A 56 14.10 1.79 1.96
C SER A 56 12.60 1.98 1.80
N LEU A 57 11.84 1.27 2.62
CA LEU A 57 10.40 1.34 2.68
C LEU A 57 10.02 1.58 4.14
N THR A 58 9.52 2.76 4.44
CA THR A 58 9.29 3.20 5.81
C THR A 58 7.84 3.01 6.23
N LEU A 59 7.63 2.23 7.29
CA LEU A 59 6.34 2.17 7.98
C LEU A 59 6.56 2.71 9.40
N ARG A 60 5.77 3.71 9.78
CA ARG A 60 5.83 4.24 11.14
C ARG A 60 5.28 3.21 12.13
N PRO A 61 5.69 3.26 13.41
CA PRO A 61 5.18 2.30 14.40
C PRO A 61 3.67 2.21 14.46
N MET A 62 2.96 3.33 14.33
CA MET A 62 1.49 3.32 14.33
C MET A 62 0.91 2.62 13.11
N GLN A 63 1.58 2.73 11.97
CA GLN A 63 1.16 2.02 10.76
C GLN A 63 1.37 0.52 10.91
N VAL A 64 2.51 0.10 11.44
CA VAL A 64 2.80 -1.30 11.73
C VAL A 64 1.74 -1.86 12.69
N ALA A 65 1.44 -1.12 13.75
CA ALA A 65 0.47 -1.54 14.75
C ALA A 65 -0.93 -1.70 14.14
N TRP A 66 -1.37 -0.73 13.35
CA TRP A 66 -2.70 -0.79 12.75
C TRP A 66 -2.83 -1.96 11.77
N LEU A 67 -1.86 -2.11 10.87
CA LEU A 67 -1.87 -3.20 9.88
C LEU A 67 -1.87 -4.56 10.56
N SER A 68 -1.01 -4.72 11.57
CA SER A 68 -0.88 -5.99 12.29
C SER A 68 -2.15 -6.34 13.04
N LYS A 69 -2.74 -5.36 13.72
CA LYS A 69 -3.96 -5.56 14.50
C LYS A 69 -5.14 -5.91 13.59
N ARG A 70 -5.28 -5.19 12.47
CA ARG A 70 -6.37 -5.48 11.54
C ARG A 70 -6.21 -6.87 10.93
N ALA A 71 -5.00 -7.26 10.58
CA ALA A 71 -4.71 -8.59 10.07
C ALA A 71 -5.07 -9.68 11.09
N MET A 72 -4.75 -9.45 12.37
CA MET A 72 -5.08 -10.40 13.45
C MET A 72 -6.58 -10.58 13.62
N HIS A 73 -7.37 -9.58 13.27
CA HIS A 73 -8.83 -9.66 13.33
C HIS A 73 -9.46 -10.16 12.03
N GLY A 74 -8.63 -10.66 11.10
CA GLY A 74 -9.12 -11.24 9.85
C GLY A 74 -9.29 -10.24 8.71
N GLY A 75 -8.87 -8.99 8.88
CA GLY A 75 -8.94 -8.00 7.82
C GLY A 75 -7.88 -8.22 6.76
N GLN A 76 -8.19 -7.79 5.54
CA GLN A 76 -7.26 -7.87 4.42
C GLN A 76 -6.49 -6.56 4.32
N VAL A 77 -5.20 -6.59 4.58
CA VAL A 77 -4.37 -5.39 4.61
C VAL A 77 -3.12 -5.57 3.77
N PHE A 78 -2.76 -4.51 3.06
CA PHE A 78 -1.66 -4.53 2.09
C PHE A 78 -0.84 -3.26 2.19
N VAL A 79 0.39 -3.35 1.72
CA VAL A 79 1.22 -2.19 1.42
C VAL A 79 1.49 -2.24 -0.09
N LEU A 80 1.27 -1.13 -0.77
CA LEU A 80 1.60 -0.99 -2.17
C LEU A 80 2.73 0.02 -2.29
N ALA A 81 3.87 -0.41 -2.81
CA ALA A 81 5.04 0.44 -2.98
C ALA A 81 5.36 0.63 -4.45
N ARG A 82 5.66 1.87 -4.82
CA ARG A 82 6.12 2.18 -6.16
C ARG A 82 7.57 2.62 -6.13
N LYS A 83 8.34 2.10 -7.07
CA LYS A 83 9.70 2.55 -7.35
C LYS A 83 9.85 2.71 -8.85
N ASN A 84 10.05 3.95 -9.30
CA ASN A 84 10.08 4.27 -10.72
C ASN A 84 8.77 3.82 -11.40
N ASN A 85 8.85 2.99 -12.43
CA ASN A 85 7.69 2.50 -13.18
C ASN A 85 7.26 1.09 -12.76
N GLN A 86 7.60 0.70 -11.53
CA GLN A 86 7.24 -0.62 -11.02
C GLN A 86 6.54 -0.46 -9.68
N MET A 87 5.55 -1.29 -9.43
CA MET A 87 4.91 -1.35 -8.11
C MET A 87 4.86 -2.78 -7.62
N LYS A 88 4.95 -2.92 -6.31
CA LYS A 88 4.87 -4.19 -5.62
C LYS A 88 3.79 -4.14 -4.56
N LEU A 89 2.95 -5.16 -4.54
CA LEU A 89 1.91 -5.30 -3.54
C LEU A 89 2.35 -6.35 -2.52
N TYR A 90 2.37 -5.94 -1.25
CA TYR A 90 2.76 -6.80 -0.14
C TYR A 90 1.54 -7.09 0.72
N HIS A 91 1.24 -8.35 0.94
CA HIS A 91 0.18 -8.75 1.86
C HIS A 91 0.73 -8.79 3.28
N ILE A 92 0.07 -8.11 4.20
CA ILE A 92 0.48 -8.10 5.60
C ILE A 92 -0.46 -9.01 6.39
N ASP A 93 0.05 -10.14 6.80
CA ASP A 93 -0.74 -11.13 7.52
C ASP A 93 -0.49 -11.14 9.04
N GLY A 94 0.37 -10.25 9.52
CA GLY A 94 0.68 -10.12 10.93
C GLY A 94 1.89 -9.25 11.19
N LEU A 95 2.25 -9.14 12.46
CA LEU A 95 3.33 -8.28 12.93
C LEU A 95 4.70 -8.68 12.34
N GLU A 96 4.96 -9.96 12.28
CA GLU A 96 6.23 -10.48 11.77
C GLU A 96 6.45 -10.06 10.33
N ARG A 97 5.41 -10.16 9.50
CA ARG A 97 5.49 -9.77 8.09
C ARG A 97 5.71 -8.26 7.94
N ALA A 98 5.04 -7.46 8.78
CA ALA A 98 5.22 -6.02 8.76
C ALA A 98 6.67 -5.64 9.10
N HIS A 99 7.24 -6.28 10.11
CA HIS A 99 8.63 -6.04 10.51
C HIS A 99 9.61 -6.50 9.42
N GLU A 100 9.34 -7.62 8.78
CA GLU A 100 10.15 -8.14 7.68
C GLU A 100 10.17 -7.14 6.51
N LEU A 101 9.02 -6.57 6.19
CA LEU A 101 8.92 -5.59 5.12
C LEU A 101 9.74 -4.34 5.43
N VAL A 102 9.68 -3.85 6.67
CA VAL A 102 10.50 -2.70 7.09
C VAL A 102 11.98 -3.04 7.03
N LYS A 103 12.36 -4.22 7.50
CA LYS A 103 13.74 -4.65 7.51
C LYS A 103 14.34 -4.83 6.12
N ASN A 104 13.61 -5.51 5.25
CA ASN A 104 14.10 -5.85 3.92
C ASN A 104 13.76 -4.81 2.84
N GLY A 105 12.76 -3.98 3.10
CA GLY A 105 12.37 -2.91 2.20
C GLY A 105 11.74 -3.40 0.90
N TYR A 106 11.91 -2.62 -0.15
CA TYR A 106 11.27 -2.86 -1.43
C TYR A 106 11.62 -4.21 -2.05
N LYS A 107 12.79 -4.75 -1.77
CA LYS A 107 13.22 -6.06 -2.28
C LYS A 107 12.54 -7.24 -1.59
N SER A 108 11.73 -7.00 -0.56
CA SER A 108 11.00 -8.08 0.12
C SER A 108 10.11 -8.83 -0.88
N ASP A 109 9.82 -10.08 -0.57
CA ASP A 109 8.91 -10.88 -1.39
C ASP A 109 7.54 -10.21 -1.43
N SER A 110 7.03 -10.00 -2.64
CA SER A 110 5.74 -9.38 -2.85
C SER A 110 4.72 -10.42 -3.31
N LEU A 111 3.46 -10.13 -3.03
CA LEU A 111 2.36 -10.93 -3.58
C LEU A 111 2.29 -10.73 -5.09
N LEU A 112 2.60 -9.53 -5.55
CA LEU A 112 2.41 -9.13 -6.92
C LEU A 112 3.44 -8.06 -7.27
N THR A 113 4.07 -8.16 -8.43
CA THR A 113 4.96 -7.15 -8.98
C THR A 113 4.45 -6.78 -10.36
N LEU A 114 4.22 -5.49 -10.59
CA LEU A 114 3.64 -4.99 -11.82
C LEU A 114 4.47 -3.83 -12.37
N ASP A 115 4.68 -3.83 -13.68
CA ASP A 115 5.18 -2.65 -14.35
C ASP A 115 4.02 -1.70 -14.59
N ILE A 116 4.24 -0.41 -14.37
CA ILE A 116 3.21 0.59 -14.60
C ILE A 116 3.19 0.88 -16.10
N PRO A 117 2.08 0.61 -16.80
CA PRO A 117 1.98 0.89 -18.22
C PRO A 117 2.17 2.37 -18.52
N TYR A 118 2.78 2.66 -19.64
CA TYR A 118 3.03 4.04 -20.06
C TYR A 118 1.74 4.87 -20.14
N GLU A 119 0.65 4.24 -20.52
CA GLU A 119 -0.66 4.90 -20.66
C GLU A 119 -1.42 5.14 -19.36
N TRP A 120 -0.89 4.71 -18.25
CA TRP A 120 -1.52 4.95 -16.92
C TRP A 120 -1.28 6.38 -16.38
#